data_334e9b1dd9f73c2cc930fd8d55fcfc2f
#
_entry.id   334e9b1dd9f73c2cc930fd8d55fcfc2f
#
_cell.length_a   1.000
_cell.length_b   1.000
_cell.length_c   1.000
_cell.angle_alpha   90.00
_cell.angle_beta   90.00
_cell.angle_gamma   90.00
#
_symmetry.space_group_name_H-M   'P 1'
#
loop_
_entity.id
_entity.type
_entity.pdbx_description
1 polymer ?
#
loop_
_entity_poly.entity_id
_entity_poly.type
_entity_poly.pdbx_seq_one_letter_code
_entity_poly.pdbx_strand_id
1 'polypeptide(L)'
;MYLIDTDVMIDISRGLAAAAAFVDSLGEITISIITAHELIVGARNQRDADSIDGLIKAYPVHAELGANVTERAYELLKRHAKSDGLRRFDALIAATAIEEGLTLVSRNRRHFHMIRELKLEVPAY
;
A
#
# COMPACT_ATOMS: atom_id res chain seq x y z
N MET A 1 -6.46 -9.71 8.38
CA MET A 1 -5.61 -8.54 8.55
C MET A 1 -5.15 -8.01 7.20
N TYR A 2 -5.15 -6.69 7.05
CA TYR A 2 -5.05 -6.05 5.75
C TYR A 2 -3.94 -5.00 5.70
N LEU A 3 -3.26 -4.93 4.56
CA LEU A 3 -2.33 -3.85 4.22
C LEU A 3 -3.01 -2.96 3.18
N ILE A 4 -3.15 -1.68 3.47
CA ILE A 4 -3.85 -0.74 2.58
C ILE A 4 -2.85 -0.07 1.65
N ASP A 5 -3.07 -0.22 0.34
CA ASP A 5 -2.18 0.37 -0.67
C ASP A 5 -2.33 1.90 -0.73
N THR A 6 -1.32 2.52 -1.27
CA THR A 6 -1.22 3.97 -1.40
C THR A 6 -2.41 4.58 -2.14
N ASP A 7 -2.91 3.94 -3.20
CA ASP A 7 -4.03 4.49 -3.99
C ASP A 7 -5.31 4.64 -3.17
N VAL A 8 -5.61 3.67 -2.30
CA VAL A 8 -6.77 3.74 -1.40
C VAL A 8 -6.58 4.86 -0.37
N MET A 9 -5.37 4.97 0.17
CA MET A 9 -5.06 6.06 1.12
C MET A 9 -5.13 7.44 0.46
N ILE A 10 -4.75 7.56 -0.80
CA ILE A 10 -4.93 8.80 -1.58
C ILE A 10 -6.41 9.15 -1.65
N ASP A 11 -7.28 8.18 -1.96
CA ASP A 11 -8.72 8.41 -2.02
C ASP A 11 -9.26 8.94 -0.68
N ILE A 12 -8.80 8.35 0.43
CA ILE A 12 -9.18 8.82 1.77
C ILE A 12 -8.68 10.26 1.99
N SER A 13 -7.43 10.54 1.62
CA SER A 13 -6.84 11.88 1.80
C SER A 13 -7.55 12.96 1.01
N ARG A 14 -8.21 12.58 -0.08
CA ARG A 14 -8.98 13.48 -0.93
C ARG A 14 -10.46 13.58 -0.53
N GLY A 15 -10.82 12.95 0.59
CA GLY A 15 -12.17 13.05 1.13
C GLY A 15 -13.20 12.12 0.51
N LEU A 16 -12.77 11.05 -0.16
CA LEU A 16 -13.71 10.08 -0.71
C LEU A 16 -14.27 9.21 0.43
N ALA A 17 -15.48 9.54 0.86
CA ALA A 17 -16.13 8.91 2.01
C ALA A 17 -16.27 7.39 1.83
N ALA A 18 -16.52 6.92 0.62
CA ALA A 18 -16.65 5.49 0.33
C ALA A 18 -15.36 4.72 0.60
N ALA A 19 -14.19 5.33 0.34
CA ALA A 19 -12.90 4.72 0.63
C ALA A 19 -12.69 4.57 2.13
N ALA A 20 -12.95 5.63 2.89
CA ALA A 20 -12.84 5.60 4.36
C ALA A 20 -13.79 4.56 4.96
N ALA A 21 -15.03 4.53 4.50
CA ALA A 21 -16.03 3.56 4.98
C ALA A 21 -15.61 2.12 4.67
N PHE A 22 -15.06 1.88 3.49
CA PHE A 22 -14.55 0.55 3.12
C PHE A 22 -13.44 0.11 4.07
N VAL A 23 -12.44 0.94 4.28
CA VAL A 23 -11.31 0.62 5.17
C VAL A 23 -11.79 0.40 6.60
N ASP A 24 -12.70 1.24 7.10
CA ASP A 24 -13.25 1.10 8.44
C ASP A 24 -14.01 -0.22 8.62
N SER A 25 -14.55 -0.79 7.55
CA SER A 25 -15.27 -2.06 7.59
C SER A 25 -14.37 -3.29 7.71
N LEU A 26 -13.06 -3.15 7.44
CA LEU A 26 -12.15 -4.29 7.34
C LEU A 26 -11.64 -4.84 8.68
N GLY A 27 -11.78 -4.12 9.77
CA GLY A 27 -11.22 -4.51 11.06
C GLY A 27 -9.75 -4.11 11.18
N GLU A 28 -8.86 -5.07 11.41
CA GLU A 28 -7.43 -4.78 11.57
C GLU A 28 -6.75 -4.43 10.25
N ILE A 29 -6.21 -3.23 10.20
CA ILE A 29 -5.49 -2.72 9.03
C ILE A 29 -4.15 -2.14 9.44
N THR A 30 -3.23 -2.08 8.48
CA THR A 30 -1.98 -1.33 8.60
C THR A 30 -1.64 -0.73 7.24
N ILE A 31 -0.75 0.25 7.22
CA ILE A 31 -0.16 0.78 5.99
C ILE A 31 1.36 0.56 6.03
N SER A 32 1.96 0.40 4.86
CA SER A 32 3.42 0.30 4.75
C SER A 32 4.07 1.67 4.98
N ILE A 33 5.28 1.67 5.53
CA ILE A 33 6.10 2.89 5.58
C ILE A 33 6.31 3.47 4.17
N ILE A 34 6.37 2.63 3.15
CA ILE A 34 6.45 3.07 1.75
C ILE A 34 5.22 3.89 1.37
N THR A 35 4.03 3.44 1.77
CA THR A 35 2.79 4.20 1.54
C THR A 35 2.84 5.56 2.23
N ALA A 36 3.33 5.62 3.47
CA ALA A 36 3.50 6.89 4.17
C ALA A 36 4.44 7.84 3.41
N HIS A 37 5.57 7.31 2.90
CA HIS A 37 6.51 8.10 2.09
C HIS A 37 5.85 8.62 0.81
N GLU A 38 5.14 7.76 0.09
CA GLU A 38 4.47 8.14 -1.16
C GLU A 38 3.42 9.24 -0.94
N LEU A 39 2.65 9.12 0.13
CA LEU A 39 1.63 10.10 0.47
C LEU A 39 2.24 11.47 0.76
N ILE A 40 3.29 11.51 1.56
CA ILE A 40 3.93 12.78 1.94
C ILE A 40 4.62 13.45 0.75
N VAL A 41 5.30 12.65 -0.10
CA VAL A 41 5.94 13.15 -1.32
C VAL A 41 4.91 13.70 -2.31
N GLY A 42 3.73 13.09 -2.36
CA GLY A 42 2.65 13.52 -3.24
C GLY A 42 1.88 14.75 -2.77
N ALA A 43 2.20 15.30 -1.60
CA ALA A 43 1.54 16.51 -1.10
C ALA A 43 1.78 17.71 -2.03
N ARG A 44 0.74 18.50 -2.24
CA ARG A 44 0.77 19.62 -3.20
C ARG A 44 1.46 20.86 -2.65
N ASN A 45 1.44 21.03 -1.33
CA ASN A 45 2.04 22.15 -0.61
C ASN A 45 2.19 21.79 0.87
N GLN A 46 2.73 22.70 1.69
CA GLN A 46 2.96 22.42 3.11
C GLN A 46 1.66 22.17 3.87
N ARG A 47 0.60 22.91 3.57
CA ARG A 47 -0.70 22.72 4.22
C ARG A 47 -1.25 21.32 3.95
N ASP A 48 -1.14 20.86 2.71
CA ASP A 48 -1.54 19.52 2.30
C ASP A 48 -0.67 18.46 2.99
N ALA A 49 0.63 18.69 3.07
CA ALA A 49 1.56 17.80 3.77
C ALA A 49 1.21 17.66 5.25
N ASP A 50 0.86 18.75 5.92
CA ASP A 50 0.46 18.72 7.32
C ASP A 50 -0.84 17.92 7.52
N SER A 51 -1.79 18.09 6.60
CA SER A 51 -3.04 17.34 6.62
C SER A 51 -2.79 15.85 6.40
N ILE A 52 -1.94 15.51 5.44
CA ILE A 52 -1.56 14.11 5.15
C ILE A 52 -0.82 13.49 6.33
N ASP A 53 0.09 14.21 6.97
CA ASP A 53 0.79 13.73 8.15
C ASP A 53 -0.19 13.40 9.28
N GLY A 54 -1.19 14.23 9.49
CA GLY A 54 -2.26 13.97 10.46
C GLY A 54 -3.05 12.71 10.12
N LEU A 55 -3.35 12.50 8.84
CA LEU A 55 -4.04 11.29 8.37
C LEU A 55 -3.19 10.04 8.63
N ILE A 56 -1.91 10.08 8.27
CA ILE A 56 -0.98 8.94 8.46
C ILE A 56 -0.92 8.55 9.94
N LYS A 57 -0.85 9.54 10.83
CA LYS A 57 -0.80 9.30 12.29
C LYS A 57 -2.06 8.65 12.84
N ALA A 58 -3.17 8.72 12.12
CA ALA A 58 -4.42 8.08 12.51
C ALA A 58 -4.47 6.59 12.16
N TYR A 59 -3.49 6.08 11.43
CA TYR A 59 -3.43 4.68 11.00
C TYR A 59 -2.21 3.97 11.56
N PRO A 60 -2.29 2.65 11.86
CA PRO A 60 -1.11 1.87 12.19
C PRO A 60 -0.16 1.79 10.99
N VAL A 61 1.11 2.08 11.21
CA VAL A 61 2.14 2.02 10.16
C VAL A 61 3.09 0.88 10.45
N HIS A 62 3.28 -0.01 9.46
CA HIS A 62 4.32 -1.03 9.50
C HIS A 62 5.64 -0.37 9.11
N ALA A 63 6.44 0.01 10.12
CA ALA A 63 7.58 0.91 9.96
C ALA A 63 8.87 0.23 9.50
N GLU A 64 8.96 -1.09 9.59
CA GLU A 64 10.18 -1.81 9.26
C GLU A 64 10.09 -2.51 7.91
N LEU A 65 11.16 -2.41 7.14
CA LEU A 65 11.39 -3.22 5.95
C LEU A 65 12.52 -4.20 6.29
N GLY A 66 12.16 -5.34 6.86
CA GLY A 66 13.12 -6.36 7.23
C GLY A 66 13.82 -6.97 6.02
N ALA A 67 14.92 -7.71 6.26
CA ALA A 67 15.66 -8.36 5.19
C ALA A 67 14.78 -9.31 4.37
N ASN A 68 13.86 -10.03 5.01
CA ASN A 68 12.93 -10.91 4.33
C ASN A 68 12.03 -10.15 3.34
N VAL A 69 11.58 -8.96 3.68
CA VAL A 69 10.76 -8.12 2.80
C VAL A 69 11.57 -7.61 1.61
N THR A 70 12.76 -7.07 1.86
CA THR A 70 13.59 -6.52 0.78
C THR A 70 14.09 -7.62 -0.17
N GLU A 71 14.40 -8.79 0.35
CA GLU A 71 14.75 -9.95 -0.48
C GLU A 71 13.58 -10.44 -1.32
N ARG A 72 12.39 -10.52 -0.72
CA ARG A 72 11.17 -10.87 -1.47
C ARG A 72 10.89 -9.86 -2.57
N ALA A 73 11.01 -8.56 -2.27
CA ALA A 73 10.83 -7.51 -3.27
C ALA A 73 11.80 -7.67 -4.45
N TYR A 74 13.07 -7.99 -4.17
CA TYR A 74 14.06 -8.25 -5.21
C TYR A 74 13.64 -9.43 -6.10
N GLU A 75 13.18 -10.53 -5.50
CA GLU A 75 12.69 -11.70 -6.25
C GLU A 75 11.50 -11.35 -7.14
N LEU A 76 10.56 -10.56 -6.62
CA LEU A 76 9.39 -10.09 -7.40
C LEU A 76 9.82 -9.22 -8.57
N LEU A 77 10.78 -8.32 -8.36
CA LEU A 77 11.31 -7.46 -9.42
C LEU A 77 12.02 -8.27 -10.50
N LYS A 78 12.81 -9.28 -10.11
CA LYS A 78 13.47 -10.17 -11.08
C LYS A 78 12.44 -10.87 -11.97
N ARG A 79 11.31 -11.30 -11.40
CA ARG A 79 10.28 -12.02 -12.15
C ARG A 79 9.40 -11.12 -13.00
N HIS A 80 9.08 -9.91 -12.51
CA HIS A 80 7.97 -9.12 -13.05
C HIS A 80 8.34 -7.73 -13.57
N ALA A 81 9.52 -7.18 -13.26
CA ALA A 81 9.85 -5.81 -13.67
C ALA A 81 9.88 -5.67 -15.19
N LYS A 82 10.50 -6.61 -15.90
CA LYS A 82 10.64 -6.54 -17.36
C LYS A 82 9.38 -6.98 -18.09
N SER A 83 8.78 -8.09 -17.66
CA SER A 83 7.61 -8.66 -18.34
C SER A 83 6.31 -7.95 -18.01
N ASP A 84 6.16 -7.45 -16.79
CA ASP A 84 4.89 -6.92 -16.28
C ASP A 84 4.97 -5.46 -15.82
N GLY A 85 6.15 -4.86 -15.86
CA GLY A 85 6.34 -3.47 -15.47
C GLY A 85 6.23 -3.19 -13.98
N LEU A 86 6.45 -4.20 -13.14
CA LEU A 86 6.42 -4.03 -11.69
C LEU A 86 7.46 -3.01 -11.24
N ARG A 87 7.05 -2.03 -10.44
CA ARG A 87 7.90 -0.97 -9.92
C ARG A 87 8.39 -1.28 -8.52
N ARG A 88 9.49 -0.61 -8.13
CA ARG A 88 10.18 -0.86 -6.86
C ARG A 88 9.28 -0.72 -5.64
N PHE A 89 8.50 0.35 -5.56
CA PHE A 89 7.66 0.60 -4.39
C PHE A 89 6.49 -0.37 -4.32
N ASP A 90 5.90 -0.70 -5.46
CA ASP A 90 4.85 -1.72 -5.53
C ASP A 90 5.41 -3.09 -5.10
N ALA A 91 6.63 -3.41 -5.50
CA ALA A 91 7.29 -4.66 -5.09
C ALA A 91 7.51 -4.69 -3.56
N LEU A 92 7.93 -3.58 -2.96
CA LEU A 92 8.12 -3.50 -1.51
C LEU A 92 6.80 -3.62 -0.75
N ILE A 93 5.74 -3.00 -1.24
CA ILE A 93 4.41 -3.11 -0.64
C ILE A 93 3.89 -4.55 -0.75
N ALA A 94 3.97 -5.15 -1.94
CA ALA A 94 3.56 -6.53 -2.14
C ALA A 94 4.37 -7.50 -1.26
N ALA A 95 5.68 -7.31 -1.19
CA ALA A 95 6.56 -8.13 -0.37
C ALA A 95 6.21 -8.03 1.12
N THR A 96 5.87 -6.83 1.60
CA THR A 96 5.41 -6.64 2.98
C THR A 96 4.15 -7.47 3.25
N ALA A 97 3.17 -7.39 2.35
CA ALA A 97 1.93 -8.16 2.49
C ALA A 97 2.22 -9.66 2.52
N ILE A 98 3.05 -10.16 1.62
CA ILE A 98 3.40 -11.58 1.54
C ILE A 98 4.11 -12.05 2.82
N GLU A 99 5.17 -11.35 3.22
CA GLU A 99 6.00 -11.78 4.35
C GLU A 99 5.29 -11.64 5.70
N GLU A 100 4.40 -10.66 5.84
CA GLU A 100 3.63 -10.44 7.07
C GLU A 100 2.28 -11.19 7.07
N GLY A 101 1.96 -11.94 6.03
CA GLY A 101 0.73 -12.70 5.94
C GLY A 101 -0.53 -11.84 5.84
N LEU A 102 -0.43 -10.68 5.18
CA LEU A 102 -1.53 -9.71 5.05
C LEU A 102 -2.17 -9.80 3.67
N THR A 103 -3.45 -9.44 3.60
CA THR A 103 -4.12 -9.22 2.32
C THR A 103 -3.91 -7.76 1.90
N LEU A 104 -3.38 -7.55 0.71
CA LEU A 104 -3.23 -6.21 0.15
C LEU A 104 -4.57 -5.71 -0.39
N VAL A 105 -4.99 -4.54 0.04
CA VAL A 105 -6.17 -3.85 -0.48
C VAL A 105 -5.71 -2.77 -1.45
N SER A 106 -6.01 -2.93 -2.73
CA SER A 106 -5.59 -1.99 -3.77
C SER A 106 -6.60 -1.93 -4.90
N ARG A 107 -6.81 -0.76 -5.45
CA ARG A 107 -7.60 -0.58 -6.67
C ARG A 107 -6.79 -0.92 -7.93
N ASN A 108 -5.47 -0.96 -7.82
CA ASN A 108 -4.55 -1.21 -8.94
C ASN A 108 -4.33 -2.70 -9.18
N ARG A 109 -5.41 -3.44 -9.45
CA ARG A 109 -5.32 -4.85 -9.79
C ARG A 109 -4.26 -5.12 -10.88
N ARG A 110 -4.17 -4.22 -11.84
CA ARG A 110 -3.25 -4.29 -12.97
C ARG A 110 -1.78 -4.38 -12.53
N HIS A 111 -1.41 -3.72 -11.44
CA HIS A 111 -0.03 -3.70 -10.93
C HIS A 111 0.34 -4.95 -10.13
N PHE A 112 -0.65 -5.70 -9.62
CA PHE A 112 -0.41 -6.74 -8.64
C PHE A 112 -0.93 -8.13 -9.02
N HIS A 113 -1.83 -8.24 -10.00
CA HIS A 113 -2.51 -9.50 -10.31
C HIS A 113 -1.58 -10.63 -10.72
N MET A 114 -0.39 -10.34 -11.27
CA MET A 114 0.58 -11.33 -11.71
C MET A 114 1.36 -11.96 -10.57
N ILE A 115 1.29 -11.40 -9.37
CA ILE A 115 2.03 -11.89 -8.20
C ILE A 115 1.20 -12.98 -7.54
N ARG A 116 1.55 -14.26 -7.79
CA ARG A 116 0.76 -15.42 -7.35
C ARG A 116 0.67 -15.55 -5.84
N GLU A 117 1.75 -15.24 -5.13
CA GLU A 117 1.83 -15.40 -3.67
C GLU A 117 1.03 -14.32 -2.92
N LEU A 118 0.65 -13.26 -3.62
CA LEU A 118 -0.02 -12.12 -3.02
C LEU A 118 -1.53 -12.36 -2.90
N LYS A 119 -2.05 -12.17 -1.70
CA LYS A 119 -3.51 -12.09 -1.50
C LYS A 119 -3.93 -10.65 -1.78
N LEU A 120 -4.71 -10.46 -2.82
CA LEU A 120 -5.16 -9.14 -3.27
C LEU A 120 -6.67 -9.03 -3.14
N GLU A 121 -7.12 -7.96 -2.51
CA GLU A 121 -8.53 -7.58 -2.50
C GLU A 121 -8.69 -6.22 -3.18
N VAL A 122 -9.55 -6.17 -4.18
CA VAL A 122 -9.88 -4.93 -4.89
C VAL A 122 -11.19 -4.39 -4.28
N PRO A 123 -11.16 -3.19 -3.68
CA PRO A 123 -12.35 -2.65 -3.02
C PRO A 123 -13.47 -2.36 -4.02
N ALA A 124 -14.71 -2.53 -3.54
CA ALA A 124 -15.90 -2.38 -4.39
C ALA A 124 -16.38 -0.93 -4.57
N TYR A 125 -15.74 0.02 -3.89
CA TYR A 125 -16.14 1.43 -4.05
C TYR A 125 -15.64 2.02 -5.39
#